data_d134192a36d866a84b334e9d647844ba
#
_entry.id   d134192a36d866a84b334e9d647844ba
#
_cell.length_a   1.000
_cell.length_b   1.000
_cell.length_c   1.000
_cell.angle_alpha   90.00
_cell.angle_beta   90.00
_cell.angle_gamma   90.00
#
_symmetry.space_group_name_H-M   'P 1'
#
loop_
_entity.id
_entity.type
_entity.pdbx_description
1 polymer ?
#
loop_
_entity_poly.entity_id
_entity_poly.type
_entity_poly.pdbx_seq_one_letter_code
_entity_poly.pdbx_strand_id
1 'polypeptide(L)'
;MAYNNNIMFIRYQLLARLVKMWKENELLEKVDRLPVELHPRKQKPLGRCCVYKERAVTKYKTMAMMGFDMTDETDETERLSTYAARMMERKEIDSEKSILSVMDEACSSCVKINYEVTNLCRGCAARPCYNNCPKDAIHYDSEGKAYIDHEKCISCGRCHQVCPCLLYTSPSPRDRQKS
;
A
#
# COMPACT_ATOMS: atom_id res chain seq x y z
N MET A 1 -4.05 -14.22 12.66
CA MET A 1 -3.23 -12.99 12.80
C MET A 1 -3.96 -11.85 12.12
N ALA A 2 -4.30 -10.81 12.86
CA ALA A 2 -4.89 -9.61 12.28
C ALA A 2 -3.76 -8.75 11.70
N TYR A 3 -3.77 -8.50 10.41
CA TYR A 3 -2.84 -7.58 9.77
C TYR A 3 -3.32 -6.15 9.98
N ASN A 4 -2.48 -5.30 10.57
CA ASN A 4 -2.85 -3.92 10.88
C ASN A 4 -3.03 -3.03 9.64
N ASN A 5 -2.59 -3.48 8.46
CA ASN A 5 -2.82 -2.77 7.20
C ASN A 5 -2.72 -3.69 5.97
N ASN A 6 -3.30 -3.24 4.86
CA ASN A 6 -3.30 -3.99 3.60
C ASN A 6 -1.89 -4.22 3.03
N ILE A 7 -0.93 -3.35 3.34
CA ILE A 7 0.45 -3.47 2.85
C ILE A 7 1.13 -4.67 3.48
N MET A 8 0.97 -4.85 4.79
CA MET A 8 1.51 -6.02 5.50
C MET A 8 0.87 -7.31 4.99
N PHE A 9 -0.43 -7.28 4.71
CA PHE A 9 -1.14 -8.42 4.16
C PHE A 9 -0.62 -8.79 2.76
N ILE A 10 -0.48 -7.82 1.85
CA ILE A 10 0.07 -8.04 0.50
C ILE A 10 1.51 -8.56 0.58
N ARG A 11 2.34 -7.97 1.46
CA ARG A 11 3.73 -8.40 1.65
C ARG A 11 3.81 -9.84 2.14
N TYR A 12 2.97 -10.23 3.09
CA TYR A 12 2.89 -11.60 3.57
C TYR A 12 2.46 -12.57 2.46
N GLN A 13 1.41 -12.23 1.71
CA GLN A 13 0.91 -13.04 0.60
C GLN A 13 1.98 -13.24 -0.47
N LEU A 14 2.72 -12.18 -0.80
CA LEU A 14 3.79 -12.24 -1.77
C LEU A 14 4.91 -13.17 -1.31
N LEU A 15 5.40 -12.97 -0.08
CA LEU A 15 6.48 -13.78 0.49
C LEU A 15 6.08 -15.26 0.61
N ALA A 16 4.88 -15.54 1.12
CA ALA A 16 4.38 -16.90 1.28
C ALA A 16 4.31 -17.66 -0.06
N ARG A 17 3.87 -16.97 -1.12
CA ARG A 17 3.80 -17.56 -2.47
C ARG A 17 5.18 -17.77 -3.07
N LEU A 18 6.11 -16.82 -2.92
CA LEU A 18 7.49 -16.98 -3.39
C LEU A 18 8.19 -18.18 -2.73
N VAL A 19 8.08 -18.29 -1.40
CA VAL A 19 8.66 -19.42 -0.65
C VAL A 19 8.03 -20.74 -1.07
N LYS A 20 6.71 -20.76 -1.31
CA LYS A 20 6.02 -21.95 -1.79
C LYS A 20 6.53 -22.38 -3.17
N MET A 21 6.56 -21.46 -4.14
CA MET A 21 7.07 -21.71 -5.50
C MET A 21 8.53 -22.18 -5.47
N TRP A 22 9.34 -21.61 -4.61
CA TRP A 22 10.74 -22.04 -4.44
C TRP A 22 10.86 -23.46 -3.89
N LYS A 23 10.07 -23.80 -2.87
CA LYS A 23 10.04 -25.16 -2.30
C LYS A 23 9.57 -26.23 -3.30
N GLU A 24 8.63 -25.87 -4.16
CA GLU A 24 8.04 -26.76 -5.18
C GLU A 24 8.89 -26.81 -6.46
N ASN A 25 10.01 -26.09 -6.52
CA ASN A 25 10.87 -25.91 -7.71
C ASN A 25 10.13 -25.33 -8.93
N GLU A 26 9.05 -24.60 -8.72
CA GLU A 26 8.22 -24.01 -9.76
C GLU A 26 8.46 -22.49 -9.92
N LEU A 27 9.46 -21.94 -9.24
CA LEU A 27 9.69 -20.49 -9.19
C LEU A 27 9.90 -19.91 -10.61
N LEU A 28 10.75 -20.52 -11.43
CA LEU A 28 11.06 -20.03 -12.76
C LEU A 28 9.84 -20.02 -13.70
N GLU A 29 8.94 -20.97 -13.52
CA GLU A 29 7.77 -21.10 -14.40
C GLU A 29 6.62 -20.18 -13.99
N LYS A 30 6.43 -19.97 -12.69
CA LYS A 30 5.23 -19.32 -12.14
C LYS A 30 5.45 -17.88 -11.68
N VAL A 31 6.68 -17.45 -11.44
CA VAL A 31 6.95 -16.12 -10.85
C VAL A 31 6.46 -14.97 -11.73
N ASP A 32 6.50 -15.11 -13.06
CA ASP A 32 6.02 -14.09 -14.00
C ASP A 32 4.53 -13.82 -13.88
N ARG A 33 3.74 -14.81 -13.44
CA ARG A 33 2.29 -14.70 -13.24
C ARG A 33 1.91 -14.13 -11.88
N LEU A 34 2.83 -14.11 -10.94
CA LEU A 34 2.58 -13.73 -9.56
C LEU A 34 1.93 -12.34 -9.40
N PRO A 35 2.35 -11.27 -10.11
CA PRO A 35 1.67 -9.98 -10.05
C PRO A 35 0.21 -10.01 -10.51
N VAL A 36 -0.09 -10.84 -11.50
CA VAL A 36 -1.46 -10.98 -12.06
C VAL A 36 -2.35 -11.78 -11.13
N GLU A 37 -1.82 -12.81 -10.50
CA GLU A 37 -2.54 -13.67 -9.56
C GLU A 37 -2.86 -12.95 -8.24
N LEU A 38 -1.94 -12.10 -7.77
CA LEU A 38 -2.17 -11.28 -6.57
C LEU A 38 -3.17 -10.16 -6.82
N HIS A 39 -3.20 -9.60 -8.04
CA HIS A 39 -4.06 -8.48 -8.40
C HIS A 39 -4.92 -8.81 -9.64
N PRO A 40 -5.94 -9.68 -9.48
CA PRO A 40 -6.85 -10.01 -10.58
C PRO A 40 -7.75 -8.82 -10.93
N ARG A 41 -8.05 -8.62 -12.23
CA ARG A 41 -8.87 -7.49 -12.70
C ARG A 41 -10.28 -7.45 -12.11
N LYS A 42 -10.85 -8.59 -11.78
CA LYS A 42 -12.23 -8.72 -11.28
C LYS A 42 -12.37 -8.34 -9.80
N GLN A 43 -11.28 -8.24 -9.07
CA GLN A 43 -11.31 -7.89 -7.65
C GLN A 43 -10.98 -6.40 -7.48
N LYS A 44 -11.61 -5.79 -6.48
CA LYS A 44 -11.28 -4.43 -6.09
C LYS A 44 -9.81 -4.39 -5.63
N PRO A 45 -8.99 -3.46 -6.15
CA PRO A 45 -7.60 -3.35 -5.73
C PRO A 45 -7.52 -3.15 -4.20
N LEU A 46 -6.61 -3.87 -3.56
CA LEU A 46 -6.32 -3.72 -2.14
C LEU A 46 -5.58 -2.40 -1.85
N GLY A 47 -4.88 -1.89 -2.84
CA GLY A 47 -4.16 -0.63 -2.78
C GLY A 47 -5.01 0.58 -3.19
N ARG A 48 -4.36 1.74 -3.28
CA ARG A 48 -5.01 3.02 -3.65
C ARG A 48 -5.09 3.25 -5.14
N CYS A 49 -4.32 2.50 -5.91
CA CYS A 49 -4.15 2.70 -7.33
C CYS A 49 -4.93 1.67 -8.16
N CYS A 50 -4.87 1.83 -9.47
CA CYS A 50 -5.44 0.87 -10.39
C CYS A 50 -4.68 -0.47 -10.35
N VAL A 51 -5.33 -1.52 -10.81
CA VAL A 51 -4.78 -2.88 -10.82
C VAL A 51 -3.45 -2.98 -11.59
N TYR A 52 -3.24 -2.15 -12.60
CA TYR A 52 -2.01 -2.16 -13.40
C TYR A 52 -0.82 -1.62 -12.61
N LYS A 53 -0.99 -0.52 -11.88
CA LYS A 53 0.04 0.00 -11.00
C LYS A 53 0.36 -0.97 -9.87
N GLU A 54 -0.65 -1.60 -9.27
CA GLU A 54 -0.44 -2.60 -8.23
C GLU A 54 0.37 -3.81 -8.74
N ARG A 55 0.15 -4.22 -10.00
CA ARG A 55 0.95 -5.28 -10.63
C ARG A 55 2.39 -4.85 -10.86
N ALA A 56 2.62 -3.63 -11.36
CA ALA A 56 3.97 -3.09 -11.53
C ALA A 56 4.71 -3.00 -10.19
N VAL A 57 4.07 -2.44 -9.17
CA VAL A 57 4.60 -2.38 -7.80
C VAL A 57 4.94 -3.77 -7.26
N THR A 58 4.10 -4.76 -7.56
CA THR A 58 4.35 -6.16 -7.15
C THR A 58 5.53 -6.77 -7.88
N LYS A 59 5.75 -6.45 -9.19
CA LYS A 59 6.95 -6.85 -9.93
C LYS A 59 8.21 -6.39 -9.17
N TYR A 60 8.31 -5.11 -8.87
CA TYR A 60 9.48 -4.54 -8.18
C TYR A 60 9.66 -5.09 -6.76
N LYS A 61 8.58 -5.28 -6.01
CA LYS A 61 8.66 -5.92 -4.69
C LYS A 61 9.15 -7.36 -4.77
N THR A 62 8.78 -8.09 -5.82
CA THR A 62 9.25 -9.45 -6.06
C THR A 62 10.74 -9.43 -6.37
N MET A 63 11.22 -8.51 -7.21
CA MET A 63 12.66 -8.31 -7.48
C MET A 63 13.44 -8.04 -6.20
N ALA A 64 12.95 -7.11 -5.36
CA ALA A 64 13.59 -6.80 -4.08
C ALA A 64 13.65 -8.02 -3.13
N MET A 65 12.59 -8.83 -3.09
CA MET A 65 12.58 -10.06 -2.28
C MET A 65 13.55 -11.13 -2.79
N MET A 66 13.91 -11.07 -4.07
CA MET A 66 14.96 -11.89 -4.67
C MET A 66 16.37 -11.29 -4.54
N GLY A 67 16.48 -10.11 -3.88
CA GLY A 67 17.76 -9.45 -3.60
C GLY A 67 18.28 -8.59 -4.75
N PHE A 68 17.38 -8.06 -5.59
CA PHE A 68 17.69 -7.10 -6.64
C PHE A 68 17.18 -5.71 -6.28
N ASP A 69 17.89 -4.67 -6.70
CA ASP A 69 17.49 -3.28 -6.57
C ASP A 69 16.92 -2.74 -7.89
N MET A 70 16.31 -1.56 -7.86
CA MET A 70 15.83 -0.86 -9.07
C MET A 70 16.95 -0.56 -10.05
N THR A 71 18.16 -0.30 -9.54
CA THR A 71 19.36 -0.08 -10.37
C THR A 71 19.81 -1.33 -11.13
N ASP A 72 19.35 -2.51 -10.71
CA ASP A 72 19.64 -3.76 -11.41
C ASP A 72 18.72 -3.98 -12.63
N GLU A 73 17.65 -3.17 -12.77
CA GLU A 73 16.76 -3.20 -13.93
C GLU A 73 17.31 -2.33 -15.06
N THR A 74 17.88 -2.96 -16.06
CA THR A 74 18.36 -2.32 -17.27
C THR A 74 17.34 -2.32 -18.40
N ASP A 75 16.37 -3.21 -18.34
CA ASP A 75 15.28 -3.37 -19.31
C ASP A 75 13.95 -3.62 -18.59
N GLU A 76 13.02 -2.68 -18.74
CA GLU A 76 11.67 -2.77 -18.14
C GLU A 76 10.86 -3.98 -18.64
N THR A 77 11.22 -4.52 -19.81
CA THR A 77 10.58 -5.70 -20.41
C THR A 77 11.09 -7.02 -19.84
N GLU A 78 12.16 -6.99 -19.05
CA GLU A 78 12.76 -8.17 -18.47
C GLU A 78 11.79 -8.88 -17.53
N ARG A 79 11.74 -10.22 -17.64
CA ARG A 79 10.81 -11.06 -16.90
C ARG A 79 11.35 -11.33 -15.49
N LEU A 80 10.42 -11.55 -14.55
CA LEU A 80 10.79 -11.95 -13.18
C LEU A 80 11.51 -13.31 -13.13
N SER A 81 11.20 -14.20 -14.06
CA SER A 81 11.90 -15.49 -14.19
C SER A 81 13.39 -15.35 -14.47
N THR A 82 13.81 -14.31 -15.21
CA THR A 82 15.25 -14.01 -15.43
C THR A 82 15.94 -13.64 -14.13
N TYR A 83 15.32 -12.77 -13.32
CA TYR A 83 15.84 -12.43 -11.99
C TYR A 83 15.87 -13.62 -11.06
N ALA A 84 14.86 -14.49 -11.11
CA ALA A 84 14.83 -15.71 -10.32
C ALA A 84 15.96 -16.67 -10.71
N ALA A 85 16.27 -16.83 -12.01
CA ALA A 85 17.40 -17.61 -12.47
C ALA A 85 18.72 -17.05 -11.96
N ARG A 86 18.95 -15.73 -12.12
CA ARG A 86 20.15 -15.05 -11.60
C ARG A 86 20.29 -15.20 -10.08
N MET A 87 19.18 -15.17 -9.34
CA MET A 87 19.17 -15.41 -7.88
C MET A 87 19.66 -16.82 -7.55
N MET A 88 19.19 -17.83 -8.29
CA MET A 88 19.57 -19.23 -8.05
C MET A 88 21.03 -19.52 -8.38
N GLU A 89 21.60 -18.82 -9.36
CA GLU A 89 23.01 -18.95 -9.75
C GLU A 89 23.97 -18.22 -8.81
N ARG A 90 23.44 -17.30 -8.00
CA ARG A 90 24.26 -16.50 -7.07
C ARG A 90 24.80 -17.35 -5.94
N LYS A 91 26.11 -17.46 -5.85
CA LYS A 91 26.80 -18.25 -4.81
C LYS A 91 26.97 -17.51 -3.49
N GLU A 92 27.11 -16.20 -3.54
CA GLU A 92 27.31 -15.34 -2.39
C GLU A 92 26.42 -14.10 -2.46
N ILE A 93 26.00 -13.62 -1.31
CA ILE A 93 25.32 -12.35 -1.18
C ILE A 93 26.40 -11.27 -1.22
N ASP A 94 26.27 -10.33 -2.14
CA ASP A 94 27.17 -9.19 -2.22
C ASP A 94 27.07 -8.36 -0.94
N SER A 95 28.11 -8.41 -0.12
CA SER A 95 28.16 -7.71 1.16
C SER A 95 28.27 -6.19 1.04
N GLU A 96 28.61 -5.68 -0.15
CA GLU A 96 28.70 -4.25 -0.41
C GLU A 96 27.32 -3.64 -0.76
N LYS A 97 26.36 -4.47 -1.19
CA LYS A 97 25.02 -3.98 -1.47
C LYS A 97 24.24 -3.68 -0.17
N SER A 98 23.52 -2.57 -0.19
CA SER A 98 22.65 -2.20 0.91
C SER A 98 21.56 -3.28 1.15
N ILE A 99 21.40 -3.68 2.41
CA ILE A 99 20.33 -4.62 2.82
C ILE A 99 18.95 -3.98 2.65
N LEU A 100 18.88 -2.64 2.63
CA LEU A 100 17.64 -1.88 2.52
C LEU A 100 17.58 -1.21 1.15
N SER A 101 16.63 -1.65 0.33
CA SER A 101 16.27 -1.00 -0.92
C SER A 101 15.10 -0.05 -0.74
N VAL A 102 15.22 1.18 -1.21
CA VAL A 102 14.14 2.17 -1.26
C VAL A 102 13.68 2.29 -2.71
N MET A 103 12.42 1.96 -2.94
CA MET A 103 11.79 2.01 -4.27
C MET A 103 10.67 3.04 -4.24
N ASP A 104 10.93 4.23 -4.77
CA ASP A 104 9.92 5.30 -4.83
C ASP A 104 8.75 4.90 -5.73
N GLU A 105 9.01 4.23 -6.83
CA GLU A 105 8.03 3.72 -7.79
C GLU A 105 7.14 2.64 -7.18
N ALA A 106 7.69 1.83 -6.28
CA ALA A 106 6.99 0.78 -5.57
C ALA A 106 6.25 1.27 -4.30
N CYS A 107 6.17 2.58 -4.09
CA CYS A 107 5.43 3.16 -2.98
C CYS A 107 3.94 2.84 -3.10
N SER A 108 3.52 1.79 -2.43
CA SER A 108 2.13 1.33 -2.40
C SER A 108 1.31 1.98 -1.30
N SER A 109 1.45 3.29 -1.13
CA SER A 109 0.83 4.06 -0.07
C SER A 109 1.36 3.73 1.33
N CYS A 110 2.20 4.59 1.80
CA CYS A 110 2.50 4.72 3.20
C CYS A 110 1.20 4.77 3.99
N VAL A 111 1.23 4.15 5.16
CA VAL A 111 0.31 4.30 6.28
C VAL A 111 -1.11 4.71 5.88
N LYS A 112 -2.11 3.97 6.29
CA LYS A 112 -3.47 4.53 6.34
C LYS A 112 -3.34 5.92 6.94
N ILE A 113 -3.57 6.95 6.14
CA ILE A 113 -3.71 8.29 6.68
C ILE A 113 -4.93 8.19 7.58
N ASN A 114 -4.72 8.13 8.86
CA ASN A 114 -5.81 8.16 9.80
C ASN A 114 -6.21 9.62 9.93
N TYR A 115 -7.32 9.98 9.32
CA TYR A 115 -7.96 11.24 9.63
C TYR A 115 -8.56 11.13 11.02
N GLU A 116 -8.21 12.05 11.88
CA GLU A 116 -8.78 12.18 13.21
C GLU A 116 -9.50 13.53 13.32
N VAL A 117 -10.60 13.54 14.02
CA VAL A 117 -11.31 14.77 14.33
C VAL A 117 -10.67 15.38 15.56
N THR A 118 -10.20 16.61 15.45
CA THR A 118 -9.60 17.32 16.59
C THR A 118 -10.64 17.79 17.60
N ASN A 119 -10.20 18.11 18.82
CA ASN A 119 -11.06 18.64 19.90
C ASN A 119 -11.74 19.99 19.55
N LEU A 120 -11.31 20.62 18.46
CA LEU A 120 -11.88 21.88 17.97
C LEU A 120 -13.18 21.67 17.17
N CYS A 121 -13.65 20.44 17.01
CA CYS A 121 -14.91 20.14 16.32
C CYS A 121 -16.07 20.87 17.01
N ARG A 122 -16.78 21.69 16.23
CA ARG A 122 -17.92 22.48 16.75
C ARG A 122 -19.28 21.80 16.61
N GLY A 123 -19.32 20.55 16.13
CA GLY A 123 -20.59 19.85 15.95
C GLY A 123 -21.57 20.60 15.03
N CYS A 124 -21.09 21.14 13.89
CA CYS A 124 -21.89 22.04 13.05
C CYS A 124 -23.21 21.39 12.58
N ALA A 125 -24.30 22.17 12.54
CA ALA A 125 -25.63 21.68 12.19
C ALA A 125 -25.71 21.13 10.74
N ALA A 126 -24.95 21.68 9.81
CA ALA A 126 -24.95 21.28 8.41
C ALA A 126 -24.26 19.92 8.16
N ARG A 127 -23.46 19.45 9.09
CA ARG A 127 -22.77 18.12 9.08
C ARG A 127 -22.13 17.76 7.71
N PRO A 128 -21.36 18.64 7.07
CA PRO A 128 -20.86 18.40 5.71
C PRO A 128 -19.92 17.19 5.67
N CYS A 129 -19.15 16.93 6.69
CA CYS A 129 -18.27 15.76 6.76
C CYS A 129 -19.06 14.43 6.71
N TYR A 130 -20.16 14.35 7.42
CA TYR A 130 -21.06 13.19 7.42
C TYR A 130 -21.71 12.99 6.06
N ASN A 131 -22.35 14.06 5.53
CA ASN A 131 -23.12 13.99 4.28
C ASN A 131 -22.23 13.67 3.05
N ASN A 132 -20.92 13.92 3.12
CA ASN A 132 -19.99 13.65 2.03
C ASN A 132 -19.14 12.39 2.26
N CYS A 133 -19.39 11.62 3.32
CA CYS A 133 -18.64 10.40 3.57
C CYS A 133 -19.18 9.24 2.71
N PRO A 134 -18.42 8.72 1.71
CA PRO A 134 -18.91 7.65 0.84
C PRO A 134 -19.00 6.28 1.50
N LYS A 135 -18.57 6.17 2.76
CA LYS A 135 -18.51 4.93 3.54
C LYS A 135 -19.26 5.00 4.85
N ASP A 136 -20.00 6.10 5.07
CA ASP A 136 -20.72 6.34 6.33
C ASP A 136 -19.87 6.07 7.59
N ALA A 137 -18.59 6.45 7.50
CA ALA A 137 -17.59 6.21 8.55
C ALA A 137 -17.54 7.35 9.58
N ILE A 138 -18.40 8.37 9.47
CA ILE A 138 -18.42 9.50 10.40
C ILE A 138 -19.67 9.43 11.24
N HIS A 139 -19.49 9.50 12.55
CA HIS A 139 -20.57 9.47 13.53
C HIS A 139 -20.43 10.65 14.47
N TYR A 140 -21.43 10.87 15.32
CA TYR A 140 -21.45 11.93 16.31
C TYR A 140 -21.60 11.34 17.71
N ASP A 141 -20.87 11.91 18.65
CA ASP A 141 -20.97 11.57 20.05
C ASP A 141 -22.18 12.28 20.73
N SER A 142 -22.36 12.03 22.01
CA SER A 142 -23.41 12.67 22.82
C SER A 142 -23.27 14.18 22.92
N GLU A 143 -22.07 14.73 22.71
CA GLU A 143 -21.79 16.18 22.70
C GLU A 143 -21.99 16.79 21.30
N GLY A 144 -22.34 15.99 20.31
CA GLY A 144 -22.52 16.42 18.92
C GLY A 144 -21.21 16.58 18.15
N LYS A 145 -20.07 16.18 18.70
CA LYS A 145 -18.78 16.19 17.99
C LYS A 145 -18.66 14.99 17.08
N ALA A 146 -18.08 15.20 15.90
CA ALA A 146 -17.85 14.13 14.97
C ALA A 146 -16.69 13.24 15.41
N TYR A 147 -16.80 11.93 15.15
CA TYR A 147 -15.70 10.98 15.23
C TYR A 147 -15.68 10.07 14.00
N ILE A 148 -14.54 9.47 13.73
CA ILE A 148 -14.34 8.62 12.55
C ILE A 148 -14.22 7.17 12.98
N ASP A 149 -15.07 6.31 12.41
CA ASP A 149 -14.94 4.86 12.50
C ASP A 149 -13.80 4.40 11.58
N HIS A 150 -12.66 4.06 12.15
CA HIS A 150 -11.47 3.67 11.41
C HIS A 150 -11.59 2.31 10.70
N GLU A 151 -12.55 1.47 11.09
CA GLU A 151 -12.79 0.21 10.40
C GLU A 151 -13.48 0.42 9.05
N LYS A 152 -14.36 1.42 8.97
CA LYS A 152 -15.07 1.80 7.74
C LYS A 152 -14.33 2.83 6.92
N CYS A 153 -13.46 3.62 7.54
CA CYS A 153 -12.78 4.73 6.90
C CYS A 153 -11.77 4.25 5.85
N ILE A 154 -11.92 4.73 4.62
CA ILE A 154 -10.98 4.46 3.52
C ILE A 154 -9.93 5.56 3.33
N SER A 155 -9.84 6.52 4.24
CA SER A 155 -8.90 7.63 4.22
C SER A 155 -8.92 8.45 2.91
N CYS A 156 -10.11 8.69 2.35
CA CYS A 156 -10.27 9.40 1.07
C CYS A 156 -10.10 10.93 1.16
N GLY A 157 -10.11 11.50 2.37
CA GLY A 157 -9.92 12.93 2.62
C GLY A 157 -11.11 13.84 2.32
N ARG A 158 -12.26 13.33 1.85
CA ARG A 158 -13.43 14.16 1.53
C ARG A 158 -13.93 14.96 2.73
N CYS A 159 -13.96 14.35 3.91
CA CYS A 159 -14.36 15.02 5.15
C CYS A 159 -13.47 16.24 5.46
N HIS A 160 -12.17 16.13 5.19
CA HIS A 160 -11.23 17.23 5.36
C HIS A 160 -11.52 18.38 4.37
N GLN A 161 -11.80 18.06 3.10
CA GLN A 161 -12.04 19.07 2.07
C GLN A 161 -13.32 19.88 2.28
N VAL A 162 -14.37 19.25 2.83
CA VAL A 162 -15.67 19.89 3.03
C VAL A 162 -15.84 20.51 4.42
N CYS A 163 -14.89 20.31 5.32
CA CYS A 163 -14.98 20.85 6.67
C CYS A 163 -14.67 22.35 6.68
N PRO A 164 -15.62 23.23 7.07
CA PRO A 164 -15.38 24.67 7.08
C PRO A 164 -14.39 25.11 8.17
N CYS A 165 -14.15 24.23 9.13
CA CYS A 165 -13.27 24.51 10.28
C CYS A 165 -11.87 23.94 10.14
N LEU A 166 -11.54 23.23 9.04
CA LEU A 166 -10.25 22.58 8.77
C LEU A 166 -9.71 21.73 9.94
N LEU A 167 -10.60 21.01 10.62
CA LEU A 167 -10.33 20.34 11.88
C LEU A 167 -9.75 18.94 11.76
N TYR A 168 -9.40 18.52 10.57
CA TYR A 168 -8.81 17.21 10.31
C TYR A 168 -7.31 17.36 10.15
N THR A 169 -6.54 16.64 10.93
CA THR A 169 -5.08 16.55 10.75
C THR A 169 -4.76 15.39 9.83
N SER A 170 -4.00 15.65 8.79
CA SER A 170 -3.32 14.61 8.04
C SER A 170 -1.93 14.42 8.65
N PRO A 171 -1.60 13.26 9.20
CA PRO A 171 -0.28 13.02 9.78
C PRO A 171 0.81 12.80 8.73
N SER A 172 0.53 13.03 7.45
CA SER A 172 1.52 12.81 6.39
C SER A 172 2.67 13.81 6.48
N PRO A 173 3.93 13.36 6.49
CA PRO A 173 5.10 14.25 6.43
C PRO A 173 5.12 15.15 5.20
N ARG A 174 4.49 14.75 4.08
CA ARG A 174 4.38 15.55 2.85
C ARG A 174 3.49 16.78 2.99
N ASP A 175 2.49 16.73 3.86
CA ASP A 175 1.59 17.85 4.06
C ASP A 175 2.21 18.93 4.95
N ARG A 176 3.21 18.59 5.76
CA ARG A 176 3.99 19.55 6.55
C ARG A 176 4.97 20.39 5.73
N GLN A 177 5.28 20.00 4.50
CA GLN A 177 6.20 20.75 3.62
C GLN A 177 5.49 21.76 2.73
N LYS A 178 4.16 21.83 2.77
CA LYS A 178 3.35 22.77 1.95
C LYS A 178 2.77 23.94 2.74
N SER A 179 3.11 24.06 4.01
CA SER A 179 2.75 25.21 4.85
C SER A 179 3.92 26.15 5.02
#